data_5c88bbd880c9452e42da754a75e06695
#
_entry.id   5c88bbd880c9452e42da754a75e06695
#
_cell.length_a   1.000
_cell.length_b   1.000
_cell.length_c   1.000
_cell.angle_alpha   90.00
_cell.angle_beta   90.00
_cell.angle_gamma   90.00
#
_symmetry.space_group_name_H-M   'P 1'
#
loop_
_entity.id
_entity.type
_entity.pdbx_description
1 polymer ?
#
loop_
_entity_poly.entity_id
_entity_poly.type
_entity_poly.pdbx_seq_one_letter_code
_entity_poly.pdbx_strand_id
1 'polypeptide(L)'
;AQHFRVGVKPWISVEMQGPFLRQSGFGSINIATDTSSQPCPVAFNATITIRCIGDIAATIEGFDARLHYAGDWENLKPQVPPISADHTEFFAILQKGDAIKVDPRTGITDYEGCIDVLVLDQEYRGLVMKHCPPVIGKVIYSDPLGNRYEHNFAFVASPAWGDTFKRYGGKVYNYEREADA
;
A
#
# COMPACT_ATOMS: atom_id res chain seq x y z
N ALA A 1 29.51 31.50 3.39
CA ALA A 1 29.89 30.08 3.38
C ALA A 1 28.64 29.27 3.11
N GLN A 2 28.48 28.75 1.88
CA GLN A 2 27.43 27.75 1.59
C GLN A 2 27.85 26.46 2.28
N HIS A 3 27.14 26.14 3.38
CA HIS A 3 27.25 24.83 3.95
C HIS A 3 26.61 23.84 2.97
N PHE A 4 27.43 23.06 2.30
CA PHE A 4 26.97 21.83 1.66
C PHE A 4 26.41 20.93 2.77
N ARG A 5 25.09 21.00 3.00
CA ARG A 5 24.38 19.91 3.66
C ARG A 5 24.43 18.73 2.71
N VAL A 6 25.38 17.84 2.90
CA VAL A 6 25.26 16.49 2.39
C VAL A 6 24.06 15.93 3.13
N GLY A 7 22.92 16.01 2.49
CA GLY A 7 21.66 15.53 3.05
C GLY A 7 21.70 14.02 3.13
N VAL A 8 22.21 13.51 4.23
CA VAL A 8 22.10 12.07 4.53
C VAL A 8 20.68 11.88 5.04
N LYS A 9 19.78 11.45 4.16
CA LYS A 9 18.40 11.15 4.54
C LYS A 9 18.24 9.68 4.91
N PRO A 10 17.27 9.33 5.77
CA PRO A 10 16.89 7.94 5.95
C PRO A 10 16.38 7.34 4.64
N TRP A 11 16.62 6.07 4.45
CA TRP A 11 16.06 5.32 3.32
C TRP A 11 15.13 4.24 3.85
N ILE A 12 13.92 4.22 3.31
CA ILE A 12 12.95 3.18 3.63
C ILE A 12 12.60 2.37 2.38
N SER A 13 12.17 1.14 2.59
CA SER A 13 11.53 0.32 1.58
C SER A 13 10.15 -0.10 2.04
N VAL A 14 9.24 -0.26 1.08
CA VAL A 14 7.93 -0.84 1.31
C VAL A 14 7.83 -2.12 0.52
N GLU A 15 7.43 -3.18 1.20
CA GLU A 15 7.22 -4.52 0.64
C GLU A 15 5.77 -4.93 0.87
N MET A 16 5.18 -5.61 -0.10
CA MET A 16 3.85 -6.18 0.01
C MET A 16 3.86 -7.67 -0.30
N GLN A 17 3.16 -8.43 0.52
CA GLN A 17 2.99 -9.87 0.35
C GLN A 17 1.51 -10.25 0.51
N GLY A 18 1.08 -11.30 -0.21
CA GLY A 18 -0.29 -11.83 -0.12
C GLY A 18 -0.61 -12.57 1.17
N PRO A 19 -1.83 -13.10 1.30
CA PRO A 19 -2.85 -13.17 0.26
C PRO A 19 -3.54 -11.83 0.02
N PHE A 20 -3.80 -11.50 -1.25
CA PHE A 20 -4.41 -10.21 -1.59
C PHE A 20 -5.95 -10.20 -1.50
N LEU A 21 -6.57 -11.33 -1.81
CA LEU A 21 -8.02 -11.46 -1.74
C LEU A 21 -8.41 -12.40 -0.63
N ARG A 22 -9.20 -11.89 0.30
CA ARG A 22 -9.90 -12.70 1.29
C ARG A 22 -11.39 -12.42 1.25
N GLN A 23 -12.14 -13.43 1.50
CA GLN A 23 -13.55 -13.32 1.68
C GLN A 23 -13.86 -12.75 3.08
N SER A 24 -14.67 -11.71 3.14
CA SER A 24 -15.22 -11.23 4.37
C SER A 24 -16.67 -11.73 4.49
N GLY A 25 -16.96 -12.53 5.53
CA GLY A 25 -18.31 -12.98 5.83
C GLY A 25 -18.37 -14.44 6.25
N PHE A 26 -19.49 -14.80 6.88
CA PHE A 26 -19.77 -16.14 7.35
C PHE A 26 -20.03 -17.08 6.15
N GLY A 27 -19.07 -17.91 5.84
CA GLY A 27 -19.20 -18.94 4.82
C GLY A 27 -18.04 -18.90 3.83
N SER A 28 -17.54 -20.07 3.47
CA SER A 28 -16.49 -20.24 2.48
C SER A 28 -17.07 -20.14 1.07
N ILE A 29 -17.29 -18.93 0.56
CA ILE A 29 -17.57 -18.76 -0.86
C ILE A 29 -16.23 -18.74 -1.58
N ASN A 30 -16.02 -19.64 -2.49
CA ASN A 30 -14.88 -19.60 -3.37
C ASN A 30 -15.20 -18.59 -4.49
N ILE A 31 -14.61 -17.41 -4.43
CA ILE A 31 -14.86 -16.32 -5.40
C ILE A 31 -14.63 -16.83 -6.85
N ALA A 32 -13.70 -17.77 -7.05
CA ALA A 32 -13.42 -18.34 -8.36
C ALA A 32 -14.54 -19.26 -8.88
N THR A 33 -15.28 -19.91 -7.99
CA THR A 33 -16.29 -20.91 -8.33
C THR A 33 -17.71 -20.48 -7.99
N ASP A 34 -17.88 -19.39 -7.24
CA ASP A 34 -19.20 -18.88 -6.88
C ASP A 34 -19.87 -18.22 -8.10
N THR A 35 -20.90 -18.91 -8.61
CA THR A 35 -21.73 -18.43 -9.72
C THR A 35 -22.95 -17.65 -9.27
N SER A 36 -23.08 -17.37 -7.96
CA SER A 36 -24.21 -16.60 -7.46
C SER A 36 -24.18 -15.18 -8.04
N SER A 37 -25.32 -14.68 -8.48
CA SER A 37 -25.49 -13.31 -8.95
C SER A 37 -25.55 -12.28 -7.80
N GLN A 38 -25.57 -12.76 -6.56
CA GLN A 38 -25.69 -11.92 -5.38
C GLN A 38 -24.37 -11.18 -5.11
N PRO A 39 -24.42 -9.88 -4.84
CA PRO A 39 -23.25 -9.14 -4.38
C PRO A 39 -22.73 -9.73 -3.06
N CYS A 40 -21.41 -9.90 -2.98
CA CYS A 40 -20.77 -10.36 -1.75
C CYS A 40 -19.60 -9.44 -1.34
N PRO A 41 -19.34 -9.28 -0.04
CA PRO A 41 -18.18 -8.53 0.43
C PRO A 41 -16.88 -9.30 0.15
N VAL A 42 -15.90 -8.61 -0.38
CA VAL A 42 -14.55 -9.12 -0.66
C VAL A 42 -13.54 -8.22 0.04
N ALA A 43 -12.73 -8.79 0.90
CA ALA A 43 -11.65 -8.08 1.56
C ALA A 43 -10.36 -8.18 0.75
N PHE A 44 -9.69 -7.04 0.60
CA PHE A 44 -8.38 -6.92 -0.02
C PHE A 44 -7.35 -6.71 1.09
N ASN A 45 -6.61 -7.75 1.39
CA ASN A 45 -5.64 -7.74 2.47
C ASN A 45 -4.22 -7.93 1.91
N ALA A 46 -3.25 -7.39 2.63
CA ALA A 46 -1.85 -7.65 2.35
C ALA A 46 -1.03 -7.53 3.64
N THR A 47 0.06 -8.27 3.72
CA THR A 47 1.11 -7.97 4.67
C THR A 47 1.98 -6.87 4.07
N ILE A 48 1.93 -5.68 4.66
CA ILE A 48 2.68 -4.53 4.23
C ILE A 48 3.79 -4.29 5.25
N THR A 49 5.03 -4.30 4.79
CA THR A 49 6.21 -4.15 5.64
C THR A 49 6.96 -2.88 5.24
N ILE A 50 7.20 -2.01 6.20
CA ILE A 50 8.08 -0.85 6.07
C ILE A 50 9.40 -1.19 6.75
N ARG A 51 10.51 -1.06 6.03
CA ARG A 51 11.86 -1.36 6.52
C ARG A 51 12.77 -0.15 6.35
N CYS A 52 13.56 0.15 7.38
CA CYS A 52 14.66 1.10 7.26
C CYS A 52 15.89 0.38 6.63
N ILE A 53 16.29 0.84 5.45
CA ILE A 53 17.44 0.29 4.71
C ILE A 53 18.65 1.22 4.70
N GLY A 54 18.47 2.46 5.13
CA GLY A 54 19.53 3.46 5.25
C GLY A 54 20.32 3.36 6.56
N ASP A 55 21.43 4.07 6.63
CA ASP A 55 22.27 4.14 7.83
C ASP A 55 21.73 5.09 8.89
N ILE A 56 20.76 5.91 8.52
CA ILE A 56 20.12 6.88 9.41
C ILE A 56 18.75 6.36 9.82
N ALA A 57 18.43 6.53 11.10
CA ALA A 57 17.12 6.16 11.63
C ALA A 57 15.98 6.93 10.92
N ALA A 58 14.90 6.24 10.66
CA ALA A 58 13.67 6.81 10.14
C ALA A 58 12.60 6.80 11.24
N THR A 59 11.97 7.93 11.47
CA THR A 59 10.77 8.01 12.30
C THR A 59 9.56 7.94 11.39
N ILE A 60 8.83 6.84 11.43
CA ILE A 60 7.59 6.68 10.66
C ILE A 60 6.47 7.39 11.40
N GLU A 61 5.77 8.29 10.71
CA GLU A 61 4.74 9.16 11.29
C GLU A 61 3.34 8.83 10.77
N GLY A 62 3.26 8.19 9.61
CA GLY A 62 1.97 7.85 9.02
C GLY A 62 2.08 6.95 7.80
N PHE A 63 0.94 6.34 7.49
CA PHE A 63 0.81 5.39 6.40
C PHE A 63 -0.58 5.46 5.79
N ASP A 64 -0.65 5.38 4.47
CA ASP A 64 -1.89 5.18 3.74
C ASP A 64 -1.68 4.17 2.61
N ALA A 65 -2.68 3.36 2.33
CA ALA A 65 -2.72 2.47 1.18
C ALA A 65 -4.17 2.21 0.77
N ARG A 66 -4.44 2.27 -0.53
CA ARG A 66 -5.78 2.12 -1.10
C ARG A 66 -5.73 1.35 -2.39
N LEU A 67 -6.85 0.71 -2.70
CA LEU A 67 -7.09 0.27 -4.06
C LEU A 67 -7.33 1.47 -4.97
N HIS A 68 -6.74 1.43 -6.14
CA HIS A 68 -6.95 2.44 -7.16
C HIS A 68 -7.80 1.85 -8.28
N TYR A 69 -9.01 2.35 -8.42
CA TYR A 69 -9.86 2.08 -9.57
C TYR A 69 -10.20 3.36 -10.30
N ALA A 70 -9.98 3.35 -11.59
CA ALA A 70 -10.70 4.21 -12.49
C ALA A 70 -11.67 3.28 -13.23
N GLY A 71 -12.86 3.73 -13.57
CA GLY A 71 -13.96 2.88 -14.05
C GLY A 71 -13.69 1.95 -15.24
N ASP A 72 -12.47 1.93 -15.75
CA ASP A 72 -11.98 1.01 -16.76
C ASP A 72 -10.57 0.52 -16.38
N TRP A 73 -10.50 -0.64 -15.76
CA TRP A 73 -9.25 -1.22 -15.26
C TRP A 73 -8.28 -1.68 -16.37
N GLU A 74 -8.75 -1.84 -17.60
CA GLU A 74 -7.91 -2.22 -18.74
C GLU A 74 -7.12 -1.01 -19.28
N ASN A 75 -7.63 0.20 -19.07
CA ASN A 75 -7.06 1.44 -19.56
C ASN A 75 -6.56 2.37 -18.44
N LEU A 76 -6.19 1.84 -17.29
CA LEU A 76 -5.61 2.63 -16.21
C LEU A 76 -4.38 3.38 -16.69
N LYS A 77 -4.61 4.59 -17.18
CA LYS A 77 -3.52 5.55 -17.34
C LYS A 77 -3.05 5.93 -15.96
N PRO A 78 -1.73 6.01 -15.73
CA PRO A 78 -1.18 6.51 -14.49
C PRO A 78 -1.76 7.90 -14.21
N GLN A 79 -2.74 7.98 -13.34
CA GLN A 79 -3.16 9.24 -12.76
C GLN A 79 -2.39 9.34 -11.45
N VAL A 80 -1.74 10.47 -11.22
CA VAL A 80 -1.20 10.76 -9.90
C VAL A 80 -2.39 10.78 -8.97
N PRO A 81 -2.55 9.76 -8.12
CA PRO A 81 -3.73 9.76 -7.27
C PRO A 81 -3.61 10.94 -6.34
N PRO A 82 -4.70 11.66 -6.10
CA PRO A 82 -4.78 12.47 -4.92
C PRO A 82 -4.77 11.51 -3.74
N ILE A 83 -3.58 11.17 -3.25
CA ILE A 83 -3.47 10.50 -1.97
C ILE A 83 -4.04 11.50 -0.99
N SER A 84 -5.20 11.19 -0.40
CA SER A 84 -5.86 12.10 0.51
C SER A 84 -4.92 12.44 1.67
N ALA A 85 -5.13 13.59 2.28
CA ALA A 85 -4.41 13.98 3.48
C ALA A 85 -4.68 13.01 4.66
N ASP A 86 -5.74 12.21 4.56
CA ASP A 86 -6.16 11.28 5.61
C ASP A 86 -5.31 10.01 5.54
N HIS A 87 -4.23 10.01 6.27
CA HIS A 87 -3.41 8.83 6.55
C HIS A 87 -3.56 8.43 8.01
N THR A 88 -3.37 7.15 8.29
CA THR A 88 -3.33 6.68 9.67
C THR A 88 -2.04 7.15 10.32
N GLU A 89 -2.16 8.01 11.32
CA GLU A 89 -1.04 8.50 12.11
C GLU A 89 -0.60 7.45 13.11
N PHE A 90 0.69 7.21 13.16
CA PHE A 90 1.34 6.41 14.20
C PHE A 90 2.81 6.79 14.28
N PHE A 91 3.48 6.31 15.30
CA PHE A 91 4.85 6.69 15.55
C PHE A 91 5.73 5.45 15.78
N ALA A 92 6.75 5.28 14.95
CA ALA A 92 7.75 4.23 15.11
C ALA A 92 9.12 4.72 14.68
N ILE A 93 10.14 4.45 15.49
CA ILE A 93 11.53 4.74 15.15
C ILE A 93 12.18 3.45 14.65
N LEU A 94 12.66 3.45 13.41
CA LEU A 94 13.32 2.33 12.78
C LEU A 94 14.80 2.63 12.60
N GLN A 95 15.65 1.80 13.15
CA GLN A 95 17.08 1.77 12.88
C GLN A 95 17.35 0.95 11.61
N LYS A 96 18.58 1.00 11.10
CA LYS A 96 18.98 0.18 9.95
C LYS A 96 18.65 -1.30 10.15
N GLY A 97 17.89 -1.87 9.24
CA GLY A 97 17.46 -3.27 9.25
C GLY A 97 16.15 -3.53 10.00
N ASP A 98 15.69 -2.58 10.83
CA ASP A 98 14.39 -2.70 11.50
C ASP A 98 13.24 -2.67 10.49
N ALA A 99 12.18 -3.37 10.83
CA ALA A 99 10.97 -3.40 10.02
C ALA A 99 9.72 -3.45 10.90
N ILE A 100 8.64 -2.84 10.41
CA ILE A 100 7.31 -2.92 11.00
C ILE A 100 6.30 -3.37 9.95
N LYS A 101 5.27 -4.06 10.40
CA LYS A 101 4.08 -4.32 9.59
C LYS A 101 3.03 -3.25 9.89
N VAL A 102 2.30 -2.85 8.87
CA VAL A 102 1.32 -1.77 8.97
C VAL A 102 -0.01 -2.15 8.33
N ASP A 103 -1.06 -1.63 8.94
CA ASP A 103 -2.44 -1.66 8.44
C ASP A 103 -2.88 -0.22 8.16
N PRO A 104 -3.45 0.09 6.97
CA PRO A 104 -3.87 1.45 6.64
C PRO A 104 -4.93 2.04 7.57
N ARG A 105 -5.64 1.20 8.32
CA ARG A 105 -6.74 1.62 9.21
C ARG A 105 -6.33 1.76 10.66
N THR A 106 -5.39 0.91 11.11
CA THR A 106 -5.06 0.78 12.53
C THR A 106 -3.62 1.12 12.89
N GLY A 107 -2.75 1.30 11.90
CA GLY A 107 -1.33 1.59 12.12
C GLY A 107 -0.48 0.33 12.22
N ILE A 108 0.38 0.23 13.24
CA ILE A 108 1.28 -0.91 13.43
C ILE A 108 0.48 -2.16 13.80
N THR A 109 0.79 -3.27 13.15
CA THR A 109 0.13 -4.55 13.36
C THR A 109 1.11 -5.72 13.29
N ASP A 110 0.74 -6.85 13.87
CA ASP A 110 1.48 -8.12 13.71
C ASP A 110 0.89 -9.01 12.60
N TYR A 111 -0.24 -8.59 12.04
CA TYR A 111 -1.02 -9.35 11.07
C TYR A 111 -1.00 -8.68 9.69
N GLU A 112 -1.68 -9.31 8.75
CA GLU A 112 -1.98 -8.68 7.47
C GLU A 112 -2.94 -7.49 7.66
N GLY A 113 -2.70 -6.40 6.93
CA GLY A 113 -3.55 -5.23 6.92
C GLY A 113 -4.71 -5.37 5.93
N CYS A 114 -5.85 -4.76 6.25
CA CYS A 114 -6.99 -4.66 5.35
C CYS A 114 -6.91 -3.36 4.56
N ILE A 115 -6.66 -3.48 3.26
CA ILE A 115 -6.57 -2.32 2.36
C ILE A 115 -7.97 -1.78 2.07
N ASP A 116 -8.90 -2.67 1.71
CA ASP A 116 -10.27 -2.29 1.39
C ASP A 116 -11.22 -3.47 1.51
N VAL A 117 -12.52 -3.17 1.61
CA VAL A 117 -13.60 -4.16 1.54
C VAL A 117 -14.63 -3.66 0.53
N LEU A 118 -14.84 -4.41 -0.53
CA LEU A 118 -15.79 -4.08 -1.58
C LEU A 118 -16.91 -5.08 -1.64
N VAL A 119 -18.12 -4.60 -1.89
CA VAL A 119 -19.26 -5.46 -2.23
C VAL A 119 -19.28 -5.61 -3.76
N LEU A 120 -18.92 -6.80 -4.24
CA LEU A 120 -18.76 -7.08 -5.65
C LEU A 120 -19.88 -8.02 -6.15
N ASP A 121 -20.52 -7.65 -7.25
CA ASP A 121 -21.37 -8.54 -8.02
C ASP A 121 -20.53 -9.52 -8.87
N GLN A 122 -21.21 -10.41 -9.59
CA GLN A 122 -20.54 -11.44 -10.37
C GLN A 122 -19.62 -10.86 -11.47
N GLU A 123 -20.04 -9.78 -12.12
CA GLU A 123 -19.26 -9.14 -13.18
C GLU A 123 -17.98 -8.53 -12.63
N TYR A 124 -18.08 -7.74 -11.55
CA TYR A 124 -16.92 -7.14 -10.90
C TYR A 124 -16.00 -8.19 -10.27
N ARG A 125 -16.53 -9.28 -9.71
CA ARG A 125 -15.69 -10.41 -9.25
C ARG A 125 -14.86 -10.98 -10.40
N GLY A 126 -15.46 -11.19 -11.56
CA GLY A 126 -14.76 -11.64 -12.76
C GLY A 126 -13.65 -10.69 -13.20
N LEU A 127 -13.90 -9.38 -13.15
CA LEU A 127 -12.90 -8.35 -13.45
C LEU A 127 -11.74 -8.35 -12.44
N VAL A 128 -12.03 -8.43 -11.14
CA VAL A 128 -11.01 -8.52 -10.09
C VAL A 128 -10.14 -9.76 -10.26
N MET A 129 -10.75 -10.89 -10.63
CA MET A 129 -10.04 -12.14 -10.87
C MET A 129 -9.08 -12.05 -12.05
N LYS A 130 -9.48 -11.34 -13.09
CA LYS A 130 -8.72 -11.20 -14.33
C LYS A 130 -7.70 -10.06 -14.25
N HIS A 131 -8.06 -8.96 -13.62
CA HIS A 131 -7.29 -7.72 -13.54
C HIS A 131 -7.34 -7.15 -12.13
N CYS A 132 -6.41 -7.55 -11.29
CA CYS A 132 -6.33 -7.00 -9.93
C CYS A 132 -6.10 -5.49 -9.96
N PRO A 133 -6.88 -4.69 -9.23
CA PRO A 133 -6.62 -3.26 -9.12
C PRO A 133 -5.27 -3.02 -8.43
N PRO A 134 -4.51 -2.01 -8.84
CA PRO A 134 -3.29 -1.66 -8.14
C PRO A 134 -3.60 -1.10 -6.75
N VAL A 135 -2.71 -1.38 -5.83
CA VAL A 135 -2.65 -0.73 -4.51
C VAL A 135 -1.67 0.41 -4.62
N ILE A 136 -2.11 1.59 -4.25
CA ILE A 136 -1.27 2.78 -4.15
C ILE A 136 -1.22 3.24 -2.71
N GLY A 137 -0.10 3.80 -2.30
CA GLY A 137 0.04 4.28 -0.95
C GLY A 137 1.23 5.20 -0.75
N LYS A 138 1.34 5.67 0.49
CA LYS A 138 2.44 6.50 0.93
C LYS A 138 2.84 6.21 2.37
N VAL A 139 4.09 6.48 2.66
CA VAL A 139 4.65 6.53 4.01
C VAL A 139 5.12 7.96 4.26
N ILE A 140 4.72 8.52 5.38
CA ILE A 140 5.27 9.79 5.90
C ILE A 140 6.30 9.43 6.96
N TYR A 141 7.49 9.98 6.85
CA TYR A 141 8.56 9.74 7.80
C TYR A 141 9.49 10.93 7.93
N SER A 142 10.25 11.00 9.00
CA SER A 142 11.23 12.04 9.25
C SER A 142 12.60 11.48 9.61
N ASP A 143 13.62 12.33 9.42
CA ASP A 143 14.96 12.10 9.93
C ASP A 143 15.11 12.58 11.38
N PRO A 144 16.23 12.28 12.06
CA PRO A 144 16.48 12.76 13.42
C PRO A 144 16.60 14.29 13.55
N LEU A 145 16.74 15.00 12.44
CA LEU A 145 16.80 16.47 12.41
C LEU A 145 15.42 17.10 12.21
N GLY A 146 14.37 16.26 12.02
CA GLY A 146 12.98 16.70 11.83
C GLY A 146 12.64 17.06 10.39
N ASN A 147 13.51 16.76 9.40
CA ASN A 147 13.12 16.90 8.00
C ASN A 147 12.15 15.78 7.65
N ARG A 148 11.03 16.14 7.02
CA ARG A 148 9.95 15.19 6.67
C ARG A 148 10.05 14.79 5.21
N TYR A 149 9.71 13.53 4.96
CA TYR A 149 9.74 12.91 3.64
C TYR A 149 8.45 12.13 3.39
N GLU A 150 8.12 12.01 2.12
CA GLU A 150 7.01 11.20 1.63
C GLU A 150 7.55 10.16 0.64
N HIS A 151 7.35 8.89 0.94
CA HIS A 151 7.66 7.77 0.06
C HIS A 151 6.37 7.22 -0.53
N ASN A 152 6.18 7.41 -1.82
CA ASN A 152 5.03 6.93 -2.55
C ASN A 152 5.33 5.61 -3.24
N PHE A 153 4.36 4.71 -3.24
CA PHE A 153 4.50 3.38 -3.83
C PHE A 153 3.22 2.92 -4.52
N ALA A 154 3.38 2.03 -5.48
CA ALA A 154 2.27 1.30 -6.07
C ALA A 154 2.67 -0.15 -6.34
N PHE A 155 1.75 -1.05 -6.10
CA PHE A 155 1.90 -2.47 -6.35
C PHE A 155 0.66 -3.03 -7.03
N VAL A 156 0.85 -4.06 -7.83
CA VAL A 156 -0.23 -4.87 -8.39
C VAL A 156 0.02 -6.33 -8.03
N ALA A 157 -1.03 -7.01 -7.59
CA ALA A 157 -0.97 -8.44 -7.36
C ALA A 157 -0.91 -9.20 -8.69
N SER A 158 -0.26 -10.36 -8.70
CA SER A 158 -0.37 -11.27 -9.83
C SER A 158 -1.82 -11.69 -10.03
N PRO A 159 -2.28 -11.85 -11.28
CA PRO A 159 -3.63 -12.31 -11.54
C PRO A 159 -3.91 -13.62 -10.81
N ALA A 160 -5.14 -13.77 -10.36
CA ALA A 160 -5.64 -14.98 -9.73
C ALA A 160 -4.87 -15.41 -8.47
N TRP A 161 -5.09 -14.74 -7.35
CA TRP A 161 -4.72 -15.22 -6.02
C TRP A 161 -3.23 -15.27 -5.68
N GLY A 162 -2.39 -14.57 -6.47
CA GLY A 162 -0.96 -14.58 -6.24
C GLY A 162 -0.60 -13.93 -4.91
N ASP A 163 0.22 -14.62 -4.13
CA ASP A 163 0.88 -14.05 -2.94
C ASP A 163 1.97 -13.04 -3.33
N THR A 164 2.12 -12.82 -4.63
CA THR A 164 3.21 -12.03 -5.19
C THR A 164 2.70 -10.68 -5.69
N PHE A 165 3.33 -9.63 -5.20
CA PHE A 165 3.11 -8.28 -5.68
C PHE A 165 4.29 -7.81 -6.53
N LYS A 166 3.99 -7.03 -7.56
CA LYS A 166 4.97 -6.36 -8.40
C LYS A 166 4.77 -4.85 -8.32
N ARG A 167 5.86 -4.10 -8.43
CA ARG A 167 5.75 -2.63 -8.53
C ARG A 167 4.99 -2.24 -9.78
N TYR A 168 4.14 -1.24 -9.66
CA TYR A 168 3.25 -0.74 -10.69
C TYR A 168 3.52 0.73 -11.00
N GLY A 169 3.34 1.14 -12.26
CA GLY A 169 3.27 2.55 -12.66
C GLY A 169 4.61 3.31 -12.66
N GLY A 170 5.74 2.63 -12.50
CA GLY A 170 7.07 3.24 -12.59
C GLY A 170 7.24 4.47 -11.68
N LYS A 171 7.98 5.48 -12.14
CA LYS A 171 8.30 6.69 -11.37
C LYS A 171 7.11 7.61 -11.11
N VAL A 172 6.00 7.43 -11.81
CA VAL A 172 4.79 8.24 -11.59
C VAL A 172 4.15 7.95 -10.24
N TYR A 173 4.28 6.69 -9.77
CA TYR A 173 3.72 6.27 -8.49
C TYR A 173 4.77 5.91 -7.45
N ASN A 174 6.00 5.61 -7.87
CA ASN A 174 7.06 5.17 -6.97
C ASN A 174 8.13 6.26 -6.92
N TYR A 175 7.98 7.19 -6.00
CA TYR A 175 8.89 8.31 -5.81
C TYR A 175 9.02 8.71 -4.35
N GLU A 176 10.07 9.41 -4.06
CA GLU A 176 10.30 10.07 -2.78
C GLU A 176 10.44 11.56 -2.99
N ARG A 177 9.89 12.34 -2.07
CA ARG A 177 10.07 13.78 -2.02
C ARG A 177 10.10 14.28 -0.57
N GLU A 178 10.60 15.49 -0.38
CA GLU A 178 10.36 16.20 0.87
C GLU A 178 8.85 16.45 1.02
N ALA A 179 8.31 16.15 2.19
CA ALA A 179 6.92 16.44 2.48
C ALA A 179 6.77 17.93 2.79
N ASP A 180 5.76 18.54 2.23
CA ASP A 180 5.40 19.91 2.56
C ASP A 180 5.09 20.01 4.05
N ALA A 181 5.58 21.09 4.66
CA ALA A 181 5.43 21.37 6.09
C ALA A 181 3.97 21.64 6.46
#